data_b2fe695d1dd58cdfdc54bba403f95066
#
_entry.id   b2fe695d1dd58cdfdc54bba403f95066
#
_cell.length_a   1.000
_cell.length_b   1.000
_cell.length_c   1.000
_cell.angle_alpha   90.00
_cell.angle_beta   90.00
_cell.angle_gamma   90.00
#
_symmetry.space_group_name_H-M   'P 1'
#
loop_
_entity.id
_entity.type
_entity.pdbx_description
1 polymer ?
#
loop_
_entity_poly.entity_id
_entity_poly.type
_entity_poly.pdbx_seq_one_letter_code
_entity_poly.pdbx_strand_id
1 'polypeptide(L)'
;MFFMLKSCYSKLRQILKYLISIFLFINFLYANSSTLVLEDEFSFNENFEISYLKDSSNELNIQEIANSNDFQKHSNKFSLGYLKDTIWIKVDLKNKSSKEDFILSLNEHFYEKANMHYFDKSENLWKTLKNGVFTPIKERNIETSKLAFNFKIQQNSSQTIFVELKAKYPYFGNIAVYSKDYFFASRILNIDSFFILQF
;
A
#
# COMPACT_ATOMS: atom_id res chain seq x y z
N MET A 1 61.00 -21.08 -5.75
CA MET A 1 59.65 -21.61 -6.00
C MET A 1 58.65 -21.35 -4.86
N PHE A 2 59.01 -21.52 -3.59
CA PHE A 2 58.11 -21.33 -2.43
C PHE A 2 57.66 -19.88 -2.18
N PHE A 3 58.44 -18.87 -2.51
CA PHE A 3 58.11 -17.44 -2.31
C PHE A 3 57.07 -16.93 -3.31
N MET A 4 57.07 -17.41 -4.54
CA MET A 4 56.06 -17.06 -5.57
C MET A 4 54.68 -17.59 -5.22
N LEU A 5 54.59 -18.79 -4.65
CA LEU A 5 53.29 -19.39 -4.24
C LEU A 5 52.63 -18.62 -3.08
N LYS A 6 53.38 -18.14 -2.10
CA LYS A 6 52.85 -17.30 -1.00
C LYS A 6 52.30 -15.96 -1.48
N SER A 7 53.01 -15.31 -2.43
CA SER A 7 52.55 -14.05 -3.02
C SER A 7 51.27 -14.22 -3.83
N CYS A 8 51.16 -15.28 -4.61
CA CYS A 8 49.95 -15.59 -5.37
C CYS A 8 48.74 -15.88 -4.46
N TYR A 9 48.96 -16.63 -3.38
CA TYR A 9 47.92 -16.94 -2.40
C TYR A 9 47.40 -15.72 -1.65
N SER A 10 48.27 -14.77 -1.31
CA SER A 10 47.89 -13.53 -0.64
C SER A 10 47.05 -12.62 -1.55
N LYS A 11 47.39 -12.51 -2.83
CA LYS A 11 46.62 -11.77 -3.84
C LYS A 11 45.24 -12.42 -4.09
N LEU A 12 45.18 -13.74 -4.21
CA LEU A 12 43.93 -14.48 -4.37
C LEU A 12 42.99 -14.25 -3.18
N ARG A 13 43.54 -14.27 -1.96
CA ARG A 13 42.76 -14.00 -0.73
C ARG A 13 42.23 -12.57 -0.67
N GLN A 14 42.97 -11.57 -1.17
CA GLN A 14 42.50 -10.20 -1.28
C GLN A 14 41.36 -10.07 -2.32
N ILE A 15 41.51 -10.65 -3.50
CA ILE A 15 40.50 -10.66 -4.54
C ILE A 15 39.20 -11.30 -4.04
N LEU A 16 39.30 -12.43 -3.34
CA LEU A 16 38.15 -13.11 -2.75
C LEU A 16 37.41 -12.24 -1.72
N LYS A 17 38.13 -11.47 -0.89
CA LYS A 17 37.52 -10.52 0.06
C LYS A 17 36.75 -9.41 -0.66
N TYR A 18 37.33 -8.86 -1.73
CA TYR A 18 36.62 -7.85 -2.54
C TYR A 18 35.37 -8.41 -3.23
N LEU A 19 35.42 -9.62 -3.77
CA LEU A 19 34.28 -10.29 -4.39
C LEU A 19 33.17 -10.55 -3.36
N ILE A 20 33.50 -11.00 -2.15
CA ILE A 20 32.55 -11.19 -1.06
C ILE A 20 31.94 -9.87 -0.64
N SER A 21 32.74 -8.81 -0.52
CA SER A 21 32.26 -7.47 -0.17
C SER A 21 31.30 -6.91 -1.23
N ILE A 22 31.64 -7.07 -2.51
CA ILE A 22 30.77 -6.66 -3.64
C ILE A 22 29.48 -7.48 -3.65
N PHE A 23 29.54 -8.78 -3.42
CA PHE A 23 28.38 -9.65 -3.35
C PHE A 23 27.45 -9.28 -2.19
N LEU A 24 27.99 -8.95 -1.02
CA LEU A 24 27.21 -8.44 0.12
C LEU A 24 26.61 -7.07 -0.18
N PHE A 25 27.31 -6.19 -0.89
CA PHE A 25 26.82 -4.86 -1.26
C PHE A 25 25.68 -4.94 -2.30
N ILE A 26 25.77 -5.87 -3.25
CA ILE A 26 24.73 -6.12 -4.25
C ILE A 26 23.43 -6.57 -3.57
N ASN A 27 23.49 -7.45 -2.57
CA ASN A 27 22.31 -7.88 -1.82
C ASN A 27 21.65 -6.73 -1.01
N PHE A 28 22.42 -5.72 -0.61
CA PHE A 28 21.88 -4.53 0.06
C PHE A 28 21.11 -3.60 -0.89
N LEU A 29 21.39 -3.65 -2.21
CA LEU A 29 20.71 -2.85 -3.23
C LEU A 29 19.36 -3.46 -3.66
N TYR A 30 19.09 -4.72 -3.38
CA TYR A 30 17.78 -5.34 -3.51
C TYR A 30 16.94 -5.13 -2.24
N ALA A 31 16.87 -3.91 -1.72
CA ALA A 31 15.80 -3.54 -0.82
C ALA A 31 14.52 -3.62 -1.65
N ASN A 32 13.77 -4.71 -1.49
CA ASN A 32 12.46 -4.89 -2.11
C ASN A 32 11.60 -3.68 -1.73
N SER A 33 11.45 -2.76 -2.67
CA SER A 33 10.50 -1.68 -2.50
C SER A 33 9.13 -2.33 -2.53
N SER A 34 8.38 -2.18 -1.47
CA SER A 34 6.99 -2.63 -1.35
C SER A 34 6.02 -1.84 -2.25
N THR A 35 6.54 -1.18 -3.26
CA THR A 35 5.79 -0.30 -4.16
C THR A 35 4.97 -1.12 -5.15
N LEU A 36 3.65 -0.97 -5.09
CA LEU A 36 2.75 -1.54 -6.09
C LEU A 36 2.84 -0.74 -7.40
N VAL A 37 3.23 -1.42 -8.48
CA VAL A 37 3.31 -0.83 -9.82
C VAL A 37 1.99 -1.04 -10.56
N LEU A 38 1.42 0.05 -11.08
CA LEU A 38 0.20 0.08 -11.86
C LEU A 38 0.60 0.23 -13.34
N GLU A 39 0.30 -0.78 -14.16
CA GLU A 39 0.62 -0.84 -15.59
C GLU A 39 -0.66 -0.74 -16.45
N ASP A 40 -0.56 -0.61 -17.77
CA ASP A 40 -1.73 -0.41 -18.64
C ASP A 40 -2.73 -1.56 -18.59
N GLU A 41 -2.25 -2.81 -18.46
CA GLU A 41 -3.08 -4.00 -18.31
C GLU A 41 -3.63 -4.17 -16.89
N PHE A 42 -3.28 -3.27 -15.97
CA PHE A 42 -3.71 -3.34 -14.59
C PHE A 42 -5.23 -3.22 -14.47
N SER A 43 -5.83 -4.27 -13.94
CA SER A 43 -7.25 -4.31 -13.60
C SER A 43 -7.46 -4.15 -12.10
N PHE A 44 -6.84 -5.03 -11.31
CA PHE A 44 -6.84 -4.96 -9.85
C PHE A 44 -5.66 -5.75 -9.28
N ASN A 45 -5.27 -5.46 -8.05
CA ASN A 45 -4.30 -6.23 -7.31
C ASN A 45 -4.76 -6.45 -5.86
N GLU A 46 -4.78 -7.70 -5.47
CA GLU A 46 -5.14 -8.18 -4.14
C GLU A 46 -3.99 -8.87 -3.41
N ASN A 47 -2.77 -8.85 -3.96
CA ASN A 47 -1.61 -9.51 -3.37
C ASN A 47 -0.39 -8.60 -3.51
N PHE A 48 -0.21 -7.71 -2.54
CA PHE A 48 0.94 -6.81 -2.47
C PHE A 48 1.33 -6.55 -1.01
N GLU A 49 2.47 -5.96 -0.83
CA GLU A 49 2.97 -5.59 0.50
C GLU A 49 2.48 -4.19 0.85
N ILE A 50 2.03 -4.04 2.08
CA ILE A 50 1.72 -2.76 2.73
C ILE A 50 2.67 -2.55 3.90
N SER A 51 2.62 -1.38 4.52
CA SER A 51 3.20 -1.19 5.84
C SER A 51 2.14 -0.63 6.78
N TYR A 52 2.23 -0.95 8.08
CA TYR A 52 1.32 -0.40 9.07
C TYR A 52 2.05 0.13 10.30
N LEU A 53 1.43 1.07 10.98
CA LEU A 53 1.89 1.67 12.23
C LEU A 53 0.73 1.67 13.23
N LYS A 54 1.04 1.34 14.49
CA LYS A 54 0.08 1.41 15.61
C LYS A 54 0.27 2.73 16.34
N ASP A 55 -0.73 3.59 16.28
CA ASP A 55 -0.77 4.82 17.06
C ASP A 55 -1.53 4.58 18.37
N SER A 56 -0.79 4.25 19.42
CA SER A 56 -1.36 3.99 20.76
C SER A 56 -1.80 5.26 21.48
N SER A 57 -1.32 6.44 21.04
CA SER A 57 -1.81 7.72 21.55
C SER A 57 -3.19 8.07 21.00
N ASN A 58 -3.51 7.60 19.80
CA ASN A 58 -4.68 7.97 19.00
C ASN A 58 -4.72 9.47 18.65
N GLU A 59 -3.59 10.16 18.67
CA GLU A 59 -3.47 11.61 18.53
C GLU A 59 -2.59 12.04 17.34
N LEU A 60 -1.85 11.10 16.74
CA LEU A 60 -0.94 11.41 15.64
C LEU A 60 -1.71 11.93 14.41
N ASN A 61 -1.22 13.01 13.86
CA ASN A 61 -1.75 13.61 12.64
C ASN A 61 -0.98 13.09 11.39
N ILE A 62 -1.50 13.41 10.20
CA ILE A 62 -0.92 12.91 8.94
C ILE A 62 0.51 13.39 8.70
N GLN A 63 0.89 14.59 9.17
CA GLN A 63 2.25 15.10 9.00
C GLN A 63 3.26 14.30 9.84
N GLU A 64 2.88 13.94 11.07
CA GLU A 64 3.69 13.11 11.97
C GLU A 64 3.81 11.69 11.43
N ILE A 65 2.70 11.10 10.98
CA ILE A 65 2.65 9.77 10.37
C ILE A 65 3.50 9.69 9.10
N ALA A 66 3.42 10.68 8.22
CA ALA A 66 4.18 10.69 6.97
C ALA A 66 5.70 10.76 7.19
N ASN A 67 6.13 11.32 8.32
CA ASN A 67 7.55 11.43 8.71
C ASN A 67 8.01 10.29 9.63
N SER A 68 7.13 9.38 10.05
CA SER A 68 7.49 8.26 10.92
C SER A 68 8.26 7.17 10.17
N ASN A 69 9.25 6.58 10.87
CA ASN A 69 10.00 5.41 10.40
C ASN A 69 9.53 4.09 11.06
N ASP A 70 8.49 4.13 11.91
CA ASP A 70 8.06 3.00 12.74
C ASP A 70 7.08 2.05 12.00
N PHE A 71 6.96 2.20 10.70
CA PHE A 71 6.11 1.35 9.88
C PHE A 71 6.67 -0.07 9.78
N GLN A 72 5.82 -1.06 10.04
CA GLN A 72 6.12 -2.49 9.93
C GLN A 72 5.50 -3.04 8.63
N LYS A 73 6.28 -3.81 7.88
CA LYS A 73 5.80 -4.47 6.65
C LYS A 73 4.79 -5.56 6.95
N HIS A 74 3.79 -5.66 6.10
CA HIS A 74 2.73 -6.66 6.18
C HIS A 74 2.14 -6.96 4.80
N SER A 75 1.45 -8.09 4.66
CA SER A 75 0.60 -8.35 3.52
C SER A 75 -0.61 -7.39 3.52
N ASN A 76 -1.12 -7.04 2.34
CA ASN A 76 -2.38 -6.30 2.20
C ASN A 76 -3.60 -7.04 2.79
N LYS A 77 -3.49 -8.36 2.99
CA LYS A 77 -4.43 -9.16 3.79
C LYS A 77 -3.90 -9.22 5.21
N PHE A 78 -4.51 -8.47 6.12
CA PHE A 78 -4.01 -8.30 7.48
C PHE A 78 -5.00 -8.78 8.53
N SER A 79 -4.45 -9.25 9.67
CA SER A 79 -5.20 -9.56 10.88
C SER A 79 -4.33 -9.18 12.08
N LEU A 80 -4.63 -8.05 12.68
CA LEU A 80 -3.84 -7.46 13.78
C LEU A 80 -4.46 -7.73 15.17
N GLY A 81 -5.63 -8.40 15.19
CA GLY A 81 -6.34 -8.70 16.41
C GLY A 81 -7.05 -7.51 17.04
N TYR A 82 -7.37 -7.63 18.34
CA TYR A 82 -8.07 -6.60 19.11
C TYR A 82 -7.06 -5.55 19.59
N LEU A 83 -7.20 -4.32 19.10
CA LEU A 83 -6.36 -3.19 19.47
C LEU A 83 -7.24 -1.99 19.81
N LYS A 84 -6.75 -1.14 20.73
CA LYS A 84 -7.37 0.16 21.05
C LYS A 84 -6.73 1.32 20.28
N ASP A 85 -5.66 1.00 19.58
CA ASP A 85 -4.83 1.93 18.81
C ASP A 85 -5.54 2.36 17.53
N THR A 86 -5.24 3.54 17.04
CA THR A 86 -5.50 3.89 15.63
C THR A 86 -4.46 3.17 14.77
N ILE A 87 -4.90 2.50 13.71
CA ILE A 87 -4.00 1.83 12.77
C ILE A 87 -3.83 2.69 11.54
N TRP A 88 -2.57 3.00 11.22
CA TRP A 88 -2.21 3.68 9.99
C TRP A 88 -1.60 2.68 9.02
N ILE A 89 -2.18 2.57 7.84
CA ILE A 89 -1.67 1.72 6.76
C ILE A 89 -1.06 2.60 5.69
N LYS A 90 0.15 2.28 5.28
CA LYS A 90 0.89 2.95 4.22
C LYS A 90 0.92 2.06 2.98
N VAL A 91 0.56 2.64 1.84
CA VAL A 91 0.60 2.01 0.51
C VAL A 91 1.41 2.88 -0.42
N ASP A 92 2.51 2.35 -0.92
CA ASP A 92 3.36 3.03 -1.90
C ASP A 92 2.97 2.57 -3.30
N LEU A 93 2.62 3.51 -4.17
CA LEU A 93 2.14 3.26 -5.53
C LEU A 93 3.03 3.95 -6.56
N LYS A 94 3.21 3.30 -7.71
CA LYS A 94 3.87 3.88 -8.88
C LYS A 94 3.02 3.64 -10.12
N ASN A 95 2.53 4.70 -10.73
CA ASN A 95 1.77 4.63 -11.96
C ASN A 95 2.70 4.63 -13.18
N LYS A 96 2.72 3.54 -13.92
CA LYS A 96 3.37 3.41 -15.23
C LYS A 96 2.36 3.33 -16.38
N SER A 97 1.05 3.31 -16.04
CA SER A 97 -0.02 3.21 -17.03
C SER A 97 -0.41 4.56 -17.60
N SER A 98 -1.16 4.54 -18.70
CA SER A 98 -1.84 5.70 -19.26
C SER A 98 -3.08 6.13 -18.46
N LYS A 99 -3.58 5.25 -17.56
CA LYS A 99 -4.72 5.54 -16.70
C LYS A 99 -4.28 6.37 -15.49
N GLU A 100 -5.12 7.28 -15.04
CA GLU A 100 -4.83 8.11 -13.86
C GLU A 100 -5.81 7.89 -12.71
N ASP A 101 -7.00 7.37 -12.97
CA ASP A 101 -8.05 7.15 -11.98
C ASP A 101 -8.01 5.72 -11.41
N PHE A 102 -7.81 5.62 -10.10
CA PHE A 102 -7.72 4.36 -9.37
C PHE A 102 -8.63 4.36 -8.16
N ILE A 103 -8.97 3.18 -7.68
CA ILE A 103 -9.76 2.97 -6.48
C ILE A 103 -9.00 2.11 -5.49
N LEU A 104 -8.77 2.63 -4.30
CA LEU A 104 -8.37 1.83 -3.16
C LEU A 104 -9.63 1.39 -2.41
N SER A 105 -9.77 0.10 -2.17
CA SER A 105 -10.91 -0.46 -1.45
C SER A 105 -10.45 -1.33 -0.30
N LEU A 106 -11.11 -1.15 0.85
CA LEU A 106 -11.10 -2.13 1.92
C LEU A 106 -12.31 -3.04 1.74
N ASN A 107 -12.09 -4.35 1.79
CA ASN A 107 -13.18 -5.32 1.60
C ASN A 107 -14.08 -5.45 2.85
N GLU A 108 -13.72 -4.81 3.96
CA GLU A 108 -14.45 -4.81 5.22
C GLU A 108 -15.34 -3.57 5.36
N HIS A 109 -16.43 -3.67 6.13
CA HIS A 109 -17.46 -2.63 6.23
C HIS A 109 -17.65 -2.04 7.63
N PHE A 110 -16.93 -2.54 8.63
CA PHE A 110 -17.21 -2.27 10.04
C PHE A 110 -16.31 -1.21 10.70
N TYR A 111 -15.36 -0.62 9.97
CA TYR A 111 -14.51 0.43 10.53
C TYR A 111 -15.33 1.68 10.84
N GLU A 112 -15.24 2.16 12.09
CA GLU A 112 -15.90 3.41 12.50
C GLU A 112 -15.34 4.60 11.71
N LYS A 113 -14.02 4.61 11.52
CA LYS A 113 -13.27 5.57 10.74
C LYS A 113 -12.35 4.83 9.76
N ALA A 114 -12.43 5.19 8.51
CA ALA A 114 -11.54 4.76 7.46
C ALA A 114 -11.28 5.98 6.58
N ASN A 115 -10.23 6.75 6.88
CA ASN A 115 -9.88 7.93 6.09
C ASN A 115 -8.65 7.64 5.25
N MET A 116 -8.66 8.07 4.00
CA MET A 116 -7.51 8.01 3.13
C MET A 116 -6.86 9.39 3.02
N HIS A 117 -5.55 9.45 3.21
CA HIS A 117 -4.76 10.66 3.11
C HIS A 117 -3.71 10.52 2.02
N TYR A 118 -3.52 11.55 1.22
CA TYR A 118 -2.47 11.65 0.23
C TYR A 118 -2.00 13.08 0.08
N PHE A 119 -0.73 13.25 -0.32
CA PHE A 119 -0.19 14.58 -0.54
C PHE A 119 -0.45 15.02 -1.98
N ASP A 120 -1.20 16.09 -2.14
CA ASP A 120 -1.45 16.71 -3.45
C ASP A 120 -0.29 17.64 -3.79
N LYS A 121 0.54 17.21 -4.76
CA LYS A 121 1.72 17.98 -5.18
C LYS A 121 1.36 19.28 -5.90
N SER A 122 0.20 19.35 -6.53
CA SER A 122 -0.23 20.55 -7.27
C SER A 122 -0.68 21.66 -6.35
N GLU A 123 -1.32 21.32 -5.25
CA GLU A 123 -1.79 22.26 -4.23
C GLU A 123 -0.83 22.35 -3.02
N ASN A 124 0.20 21.51 -2.98
CA ASN A 124 1.20 21.42 -1.92
C ASN A 124 0.58 21.24 -0.52
N LEU A 125 -0.45 20.36 -0.45
CA LEU A 125 -1.17 20.10 0.80
C LEU A 125 -1.64 18.64 0.91
N TRP A 126 -1.91 18.23 2.14
CA TRP A 126 -2.53 16.93 2.43
C TRP A 126 -4.03 16.98 2.14
N LYS A 127 -4.51 16.07 1.34
CA LYS A 127 -5.93 15.79 1.10
C LYS A 127 -6.38 14.64 1.96
N THR A 128 -7.62 14.73 2.46
CA THR A 128 -8.25 13.67 3.26
C THR A 128 -9.59 13.31 2.63
N LEU A 129 -9.75 12.06 2.27
CA LEU A 129 -11.02 11.48 1.84
C LEU A 129 -11.60 10.68 3.00
N LYS A 130 -12.79 11.10 3.48
CA LYS A 130 -13.44 10.50 4.65
C LYS A 130 -14.31 9.33 4.26
N ASN A 131 -14.29 8.26 5.08
CA ASN A 131 -15.17 7.12 5.00
C ASN A 131 -15.29 6.46 6.39
N GLY A 132 -16.11 5.44 6.49
CA GLY A 132 -16.38 4.69 7.72
C GLY A 132 -17.87 4.48 7.93
N VAL A 133 -18.23 3.70 8.93
CA VAL A 133 -19.62 3.36 9.26
C VAL A 133 -20.46 4.61 9.56
N PHE A 134 -19.86 5.59 10.23
CA PHE A 134 -20.56 6.83 10.60
C PHE A 134 -20.51 7.92 9.53
N THR A 135 -19.81 7.70 8.42
CA THR A 135 -19.78 8.66 7.32
C THR A 135 -20.98 8.42 6.39
N PRO A 136 -21.90 9.36 6.24
CA PRO A 136 -23.04 9.23 5.33
C PRO A 136 -22.58 8.95 3.90
N ILE A 137 -23.30 8.10 3.18
CA ILE A 137 -22.91 7.66 1.82
C ILE A 137 -22.73 8.86 0.88
N LYS A 138 -23.56 9.88 1.00
CA LYS A 138 -23.51 11.12 0.18
C LYS A 138 -22.27 11.98 0.44
N GLU A 139 -21.62 11.80 1.61
CA GLU A 139 -20.40 12.53 1.98
C GLU A 139 -19.13 11.77 1.59
N ARG A 140 -19.27 10.52 1.13
CA ARG A 140 -18.13 9.70 0.72
C ARG A 140 -17.64 10.12 -0.67
N ASN A 141 -16.36 9.96 -0.89
CA ASN A 141 -15.72 10.23 -2.18
C ASN A 141 -16.31 9.38 -3.34
N ILE A 142 -16.85 8.19 -3.02
CA ILE A 142 -17.62 7.34 -3.92
C ILE A 142 -18.90 6.93 -3.18
N GLU A 143 -20.04 7.12 -3.81
CA GLU A 143 -21.32 6.66 -3.29
C GLU A 143 -21.45 5.13 -3.38
N THR A 144 -20.88 4.44 -2.42
CA THR A 144 -20.89 2.99 -2.31
C THR A 144 -21.01 2.54 -0.86
N SER A 145 -21.58 1.36 -0.65
CA SER A 145 -21.59 0.70 0.66
C SER A 145 -20.19 0.22 1.09
N LYS A 146 -19.26 0.02 0.14
CA LYS A 146 -17.89 -0.38 0.44
C LYS A 146 -17.06 0.79 0.96
N LEU A 147 -16.05 0.49 1.77
CA LEU A 147 -15.00 1.45 2.14
C LEU A 147 -14.04 1.59 0.96
N ALA A 148 -14.34 2.51 0.07
CA ALA A 148 -13.59 2.73 -1.16
C ALA A 148 -13.31 4.21 -1.39
N PHE A 149 -12.17 4.49 -2.03
CA PHE A 149 -11.66 5.82 -2.28
C PHE A 149 -11.19 5.94 -3.72
N ASN A 150 -11.74 6.90 -4.46
CA ASN A 150 -11.25 7.26 -5.78
C ASN A 150 -10.13 8.31 -5.62
N PHE A 151 -9.01 8.07 -6.26
CA PHE A 151 -7.85 8.97 -6.24
C PHE A 151 -7.16 8.98 -7.60
N LYS A 152 -6.32 10.00 -7.81
CA LYS A 152 -5.58 10.16 -9.05
C LYS A 152 -4.08 10.07 -8.83
N ILE A 153 -3.41 9.36 -9.74
CA ILE A 153 -1.95 9.35 -9.85
C ILE A 153 -1.60 9.65 -11.30
N GLN A 154 -0.87 10.72 -11.52
CA GLN A 154 -0.39 11.07 -12.87
C GLN A 154 0.49 9.98 -13.45
N GLN A 155 0.48 9.83 -14.77
CA GLN A 155 1.34 8.89 -15.47
C GLN A 155 2.82 9.12 -15.10
N ASN A 156 3.57 8.04 -14.96
CA ASN A 156 5.00 8.02 -14.58
C ASN A 156 5.32 8.67 -13.23
N SER A 157 4.31 8.84 -12.37
CA SER A 157 4.49 9.38 -11.02
C SER A 157 4.33 8.32 -9.93
N SER A 158 4.82 8.66 -8.73
CA SER A 158 4.65 7.85 -7.53
C SER A 158 3.83 8.63 -6.50
N GLN A 159 3.00 7.88 -5.75
CA GLN A 159 2.15 8.40 -4.70
C GLN A 159 2.21 7.48 -3.49
N THR A 160 2.44 8.03 -2.30
CA THR A 160 2.20 7.33 -1.05
C THR A 160 0.82 7.69 -0.52
N ILE A 161 0.06 6.67 -0.15
CA ILE A 161 -1.26 6.79 0.46
C ILE A 161 -1.18 6.29 1.89
N PHE A 162 -1.85 7.00 2.81
CA PHE A 162 -2.03 6.56 4.18
C PHE A 162 -3.52 6.34 4.44
N VAL A 163 -3.86 5.20 5.06
CA VAL A 163 -5.23 4.89 5.47
C VAL A 163 -5.28 4.82 6.99
N GLU A 164 -6.04 5.74 7.58
CA GLU A 164 -6.30 5.80 9.01
C GLU A 164 -7.52 4.96 9.34
N LEU A 165 -7.33 3.93 10.17
CA LEU A 165 -8.39 3.01 10.58
C LEU A 165 -8.65 3.10 12.07
N LYS A 166 -9.93 3.17 12.45
CA LYS A 166 -10.39 3.03 13.84
C LYS A 166 -11.58 2.08 13.91
N ALA A 167 -11.53 1.13 14.85
CA ALA A 167 -12.58 0.14 15.05
C ALA A 167 -12.73 -0.23 16.53
N LYS A 168 -13.95 -0.65 16.90
CA LYS A 168 -14.24 -1.31 18.17
C LYS A 168 -14.14 -2.84 18.10
N TYR A 169 -13.84 -3.36 16.93
CA TYR A 169 -13.71 -4.78 16.61
C TYR A 169 -12.27 -5.13 16.29
N PRO A 170 -11.91 -6.42 16.19
CA PRO A 170 -10.57 -6.80 15.75
C PRO A 170 -10.22 -6.17 14.41
N TYR A 171 -8.98 -5.70 14.27
CA TYR A 171 -8.48 -5.17 13.00
C TYR A 171 -8.10 -6.33 12.07
N PHE A 172 -8.87 -6.54 11.05
CA PHE A 172 -8.59 -7.47 9.96
C PHE A 172 -9.17 -6.91 8.66
N GLY A 173 -8.65 -7.35 7.55
CA GLY A 173 -9.18 -6.93 6.26
C GLY A 173 -8.23 -7.21 5.11
N ASN A 174 -8.70 -6.81 3.95
CA ASN A 174 -7.94 -6.86 2.72
C ASN A 174 -8.04 -5.51 2.01
N ILE A 175 -6.87 -4.92 1.73
CA ILE A 175 -6.78 -3.73 0.88
C ILE A 175 -6.52 -4.18 -0.55
N ALA A 176 -7.31 -3.69 -1.49
CA ALA A 176 -7.13 -3.92 -2.90
C ALA A 176 -7.11 -2.59 -3.67
N VAL A 177 -6.32 -2.54 -4.73
CA VAL A 177 -6.27 -1.41 -5.65
C VAL A 177 -6.85 -1.86 -6.99
N TYR A 178 -7.71 -1.05 -7.56
CA TYR A 178 -8.42 -1.30 -8.81
C TYR A 178 -8.18 -0.15 -9.79
N SER A 179 -8.17 -0.43 -11.08
CA SER A 179 -8.50 0.62 -12.05
C SER A 179 -9.96 1.00 -11.87
N LYS A 180 -10.30 2.28 -12.05
CA LYS A 180 -11.66 2.77 -11.83
C LYS A 180 -12.69 2.04 -12.71
N ASP A 181 -12.37 1.82 -13.97
CA ASP A 181 -13.24 1.16 -14.92
C ASP A 181 -13.55 -0.28 -14.49
N TYR A 182 -12.53 -1.04 -14.08
CA TYR A 182 -12.70 -2.41 -13.61
C TYR A 182 -13.53 -2.48 -12.32
N PHE A 183 -13.31 -1.54 -11.38
CA PHE A 183 -14.06 -1.50 -10.13
C PHE A 183 -15.57 -1.36 -10.37
N PHE A 184 -15.98 -0.48 -11.27
CA PHE A 184 -17.39 -0.28 -11.58
C PHE A 184 -17.96 -1.40 -12.46
N ALA A 185 -17.23 -1.88 -13.46
CA ALA A 185 -17.65 -2.98 -14.31
C ALA A 185 -17.86 -4.27 -13.50
N SER A 186 -16.96 -4.61 -12.60
CA SER A 186 -17.08 -5.81 -11.76
C SER A 186 -18.30 -5.79 -10.83
N ARG A 187 -18.79 -4.59 -10.47
CA ARG A 187 -20.02 -4.44 -9.67
C ARG A 187 -21.28 -4.70 -10.49
N ILE A 188 -21.31 -4.24 -11.73
CA ILE A 188 -22.43 -4.49 -12.66
C ILE A 188 -22.54 -5.99 -12.91
N LEU A 189 -21.44 -6.67 -13.22
CA LEU A 189 -21.41 -8.11 -13.47
C LEU A 189 -21.85 -8.93 -12.25
N ASN A 190 -21.51 -8.52 -11.03
CA ASN A 190 -21.98 -9.18 -9.80
C ASN A 190 -23.46 -8.98 -9.53
N ILE A 191 -24.05 -7.88 -9.97
CA ILE A 191 -25.50 -7.66 -9.88
C ILE A 191 -26.22 -8.56 -10.89
N ASP A 192 -25.74 -8.66 -12.12
CA ASP A 192 -26.34 -9.48 -13.16
C ASP A 192 -26.27 -10.98 -12.82
N SER A 193 -25.17 -11.46 -12.22
CA SER A 193 -25.07 -12.86 -11.79
C SER A 193 -26.04 -13.20 -10.63
N PHE A 194 -26.41 -12.24 -9.80
CA PHE A 194 -27.39 -12.44 -8.73
C PHE A 194 -28.83 -12.55 -9.26
N PHE A 195 -29.13 -11.84 -10.34
CA PHE A 195 -30.46 -11.92 -10.99
C PHE A 195 -30.64 -13.16 -11.88
N ILE A 196 -29.56 -13.70 -12.46
CA ILE A 196 -29.63 -14.90 -13.32
C ILE A 196 -29.88 -16.18 -12.50
N LEU A 197 -29.56 -16.20 -11.21
CA LEU A 197 -29.80 -17.37 -10.34
C LEU A 197 -31.20 -17.41 -9.69
N GLN A 198 -32.09 -16.49 -10.02
CA GLN A 198 -33.45 -16.44 -9.49
C GLN A 198 -34.55 -16.82 -10.52
N PHE A 199 -34.18 -17.40 -11.68
CA PHE A 199 -35.10 -17.95 -12.67
C PHE A 199 -34.84 -19.42 -12.94
#